data_1e86d435e67fd46401341865f3042372
#
_entry.id   1e86d435e67fd46401341865f3042372
#
_cell.length_a   1.000
_cell.length_b   1.000
_cell.length_c   1.000
_cell.angle_alpha   90.00
_cell.angle_beta   90.00
_cell.angle_gamma   90.00
#
_symmetry.space_group_name_H-M   'P 1'
#
loop_
_entity.id
_entity.type
_entity.pdbx_description
1 polymer ?
#
loop_
_entity_poly.entity_id
_entity_poly.type
_entity_poly.pdbx_seq_one_letter_code
_entity_poly.pdbx_strand_id
1 'polypeptide(L)'
;MVTQLQPDVRAYLHGAEVIKRFVRVEEVASEYGFNPEETEYIARAASALYKLTRIHLIQKERFDEFMRHIYKVPGTNKKVIKKFARIGEASIIYSIGRHRFIELARAAGATYKINGGTGGTVLINLELFDEYMEQFRQPAIPLKEPLLRQKEGEENE
;
A
#
# COMPACT_ATOMS: atom_id res chain seq x y z
N MET A 1 -23.09 -9.65 -5.95
CA MET A 1 -22.74 -9.47 -5.85
C MET A 1 -21.65 -9.27 -5.54
N VAL A 2 -21.11 -9.17 -5.57
CA VAL A 2 -20.08 -9.19 -5.42
C VAL A 2 -19.41 -8.38 -4.89
N THR A 3 -19.59 -8.03 -4.36
CA THR A 3 -19.10 -7.14 -3.80
C THR A 3 -17.92 -7.28 -3.18
N GLN A 4 -17.46 -8.18 -3.13
CA GLN A 4 -16.48 -8.39 -2.48
C GLN A 4 -15.28 -8.40 -3.16
N LEU A 5 -15.08 -7.62 -4.06
CA LEU A 5 -13.90 -7.50 -4.75
C LEU A 5 -12.86 -6.68 -4.08
N GLN A 6 -13.05 -6.22 -2.90
CA GLN A 6 -12.02 -5.46 -2.23
C GLN A 6 -11.20 -6.34 -1.35
N PRO A 7 -9.89 -6.17 -1.32
CA PRO A 7 -9.09 -6.95 -0.41
C PRO A 7 -9.47 -6.59 0.98
N ASP A 8 -9.23 -7.46 1.86
CA ASP A 8 -9.52 -7.19 3.23
C ASP A 8 -8.45 -6.26 3.76
N VAL A 9 -8.69 -4.97 3.59
CA VAL A 9 -7.74 -4.00 4.12
C VAL A 9 -7.95 -3.80 5.61
N ARG A 10 -8.93 -4.47 6.19
CA ARG A 10 -9.12 -4.40 7.62
C ARG A 10 -8.24 -5.41 8.30
N ALA A 11 -7.69 -5.03 9.41
CA ALA A 11 -6.92 -5.93 10.23
C ALA A 11 -7.23 -5.55 11.67
N TYR A 12 -6.82 -6.41 12.60
CA TYR A 12 -7.14 -6.16 13.98
C TYR A 12 -5.88 -6.26 14.82
N LEU A 13 -5.73 -5.34 15.73
CA LEU A 13 -4.62 -5.36 16.64
C LEU A 13 -5.21 -5.18 18.04
N HIS A 14 -4.99 -6.16 18.88
CA HIS A 14 -5.52 -6.11 20.24
C HIS A 14 -7.01 -5.79 20.24
N GLY A 15 -7.74 -6.39 19.32
CA GLY A 15 -9.18 -6.21 19.23
C GLY A 15 -9.64 -4.97 18.52
N ALA A 16 -8.72 -4.10 18.10
CA ALA A 16 -9.10 -2.85 17.43
C ALA A 16 -8.86 -2.99 15.93
N GLU A 17 -9.73 -2.40 15.15
CA GLU A 17 -9.62 -2.44 13.71
C GLU A 17 -8.53 -1.49 13.21
N VAL A 18 -7.71 -1.96 12.29
CA VAL A 18 -6.67 -1.15 11.67
C VAL A 18 -6.87 -1.23 10.16
N ILE A 19 -6.88 -0.08 9.50
CA ILE A 19 -7.08 -0.03 8.06
C ILE A 19 -5.71 0.02 7.40
N LYS A 20 -5.45 -0.93 6.52
CA LYS A 20 -4.19 -0.96 5.77
C LYS A 20 -4.24 0.10 4.69
N ARG A 21 -3.19 0.87 4.57
CA ARG A 21 -3.08 1.85 3.50
C ARG A 21 -2.21 1.34 2.37
N PHE A 22 -1.26 0.47 2.68
CA PHE A 22 -0.41 -0.17 1.69
C PHE A 22 -0.63 -1.67 1.80
N VAL A 23 -0.74 -2.33 0.66
CA VAL A 23 -1.12 -3.74 0.62
C VAL A 23 -0.14 -4.46 -0.29
N ARG A 24 0.14 -5.71 0.01
CA ARG A 24 1.05 -6.48 -0.83
C ARG A 24 0.40 -6.72 -2.19
N VAL A 25 1.25 -6.84 -3.20
CA VAL A 25 0.78 -7.05 -4.57
C VAL A 25 -0.12 -8.27 -4.66
N GLU A 26 0.23 -9.33 -3.95
CA GLU A 26 -0.55 -10.56 -4.03
C GLU A 26 -1.98 -10.39 -3.51
N GLU A 27 -2.13 -9.57 -2.50
CA GLU A 27 -3.48 -9.35 -1.96
C GLU A 27 -4.35 -8.58 -2.95
N VAL A 28 -3.77 -7.56 -3.57
CA VAL A 28 -4.53 -6.78 -4.54
C VAL A 28 -4.84 -7.64 -5.75
N ALA A 29 -3.88 -8.45 -6.19
CA ALA A 29 -4.11 -9.33 -7.31
C ALA A 29 -5.29 -10.25 -7.04
N SER A 30 -5.34 -10.80 -5.85
CA SER A 30 -6.41 -11.70 -5.47
C SER A 30 -7.76 -10.98 -5.48
N GLU A 31 -7.77 -9.75 -4.98
CA GLU A 31 -9.02 -9.00 -4.91
C GLU A 31 -9.60 -8.75 -6.29
N TYR A 32 -8.75 -8.35 -7.24
CA TYR A 32 -9.24 -7.98 -8.56
C TYR A 32 -9.26 -9.14 -9.56
N GLY A 33 -8.76 -10.28 -9.15
CA GLY A 33 -8.75 -11.42 -10.06
C GLY A 33 -7.67 -11.33 -11.11
N PHE A 34 -6.60 -10.61 -10.84
CA PHE A 34 -5.47 -10.50 -11.74
C PHE A 34 -4.35 -11.39 -11.25
N ASN A 35 -3.37 -11.65 -12.11
CA ASN A 35 -2.16 -12.29 -11.61
C ASN A 35 -1.24 -11.19 -11.08
N PRO A 36 -0.20 -11.56 -10.31
CA PRO A 36 0.65 -10.54 -9.71
C PRO A 36 1.36 -9.65 -10.73
N GLU A 37 1.73 -10.18 -11.87
CA GLU A 37 2.41 -9.37 -12.87
C GLU A 37 1.50 -8.30 -13.45
N GLU A 38 0.26 -8.69 -13.74
CA GLU A 38 -0.71 -7.72 -14.22
C GLU A 38 -0.96 -6.65 -13.18
N THR A 39 -1.05 -7.07 -11.92
CA THR A 39 -1.32 -6.14 -10.83
C THR A 39 -0.19 -5.14 -10.70
N GLU A 40 1.07 -5.60 -10.78
CA GLU A 40 2.18 -4.68 -10.71
C GLU A 40 2.18 -3.71 -11.89
N TYR A 41 1.86 -4.22 -13.07
CA TYR A 41 1.82 -3.39 -14.24
C TYR A 41 0.80 -2.26 -14.09
N ILE A 42 -0.39 -2.63 -13.62
CA ILE A 42 -1.43 -1.64 -13.40
C ILE A 42 -1.04 -0.67 -12.28
N ALA A 43 -0.45 -1.20 -11.22
CA ALA A 43 -0.02 -0.35 -10.11
C ALA A 43 1.02 0.67 -10.57
N ARG A 44 1.90 0.28 -11.48
CA ARG A 44 2.87 1.23 -12.02
C ARG A 44 2.19 2.31 -12.83
N ALA A 45 1.21 1.93 -13.63
CA ALA A 45 0.48 2.92 -14.40
C ALA A 45 -0.27 3.88 -13.48
N ALA A 46 -0.75 3.37 -12.35
CA ALA A 46 -1.48 4.17 -11.39
C ALA A 46 -0.55 5.00 -10.50
N SER A 47 0.77 4.81 -10.64
CA SER A 47 1.74 5.44 -9.78
C SER A 47 1.50 5.05 -8.33
N ALA A 48 1.10 3.82 -8.13
CA ALA A 48 0.77 3.28 -6.81
C ALA A 48 1.69 2.16 -6.36
N LEU A 49 2.73 1.86 -7.13
CA LEU A 49 3.63 0.77 -6.80
C LEU A 49 4.85 1.28 -6.08
N TYR A 50 5.15 0.66 -4.96
CA TYR A 50 6.31 1.00 -4.13
C TYR A 50 7.16 -0.25 -4.00
N LYS A 51 8.39 -0.18 -4.43
CA LYS A 51 9.28 -1.34 -4.36
C LYS A 51 10.35 -1.10 -3.31
N LEU A 52 10.25 -1.83 -2.24
CA LEU A 52 11.30 -1.88 -1.24
C LEU A 52 12.09 -3.14 -1.50
N THR A 53 13.19 -3.32 -0.79
CA THR A 53 13.95 -4.55 -0.94
C THR A 53 13.08 -5.72 -0.51
N ARG A 54 12.79 -6.62 -1.44
CA ARG A 54 12.02 -7.84 -1.18
C ARG A 54 10.57 -7.61 -0.83
N ILE A 55 10.09 -6.39 -0.85
CA ILE A 55 8.69 -6.12 -0.56
C ILE A 55 8.14 -5.22 -1.63
N HIS A 56 7.08 -5.65 -2.29
CA HIS A 56 6.40 -4.81 -3.27
C HIS A 56 5.03 -4.46 -2.70
N LEU A 57 4.77 -3.18 -2.55
CA LEU A 57 3.55 -2.69 -1.94
C LEU A 57 2.77 -1.84 -2.92
N ILE A 58 1.47 -1.82 -2.74
CA ILE A 58 0.60 -0.99 -3.53
C ILE A 58 -0.12 -0.04 -2.58
N GLN A 59 -0.08 1.24 -2.90
CA GLN A 59 -0.83 2.22 -2.15
C GLN A 59 -2.28 2.06 -2.59
N LYS A 60 -3.09 1.51 -1.70
CA LYS A 60 -4.41 1.01 -2.06
C LYS A 60 -5.34 2.08 -2.58
N GLU A 61 -5.30 3.25 -1.99
CA GLU A 61 -6.19 4.32 -2.39
C GLU A 61 -5.91 4.76 -3.83
N ARG A 62 -4.64 4.90 -4.19
CA ARG A 62 -4.30 5.30 -5.55
C ARG A 62 -4.65 4.22 -6.57
N PHE A 63 -4.46 2.97 -6.18
CA PHE A 63 -4.78 1.87 -7.07
C PHE A 63 -6.29 1.83 -7.33
N ASP A 64 -7.08 1.91 -6.26
CA ASP A 64 -8.52 1.84 -6.40
C ASP A 64 -9.06 3.04 -7.18
N GLU A 65 -8.48 4.19 -6.94
CA GLU A 65 -8.88 5.39 -7.66
C GLU A 65 -8.63 5.23 -9.16
N PHE A 66 -7.45 4.70 -9.50
CA PHE A 66 -7.12 4.47 -10.89
C PHE A 66 -8.06 3.46 -11.52
N MET A 67 -8.39 2.40 -10.78
CA MET A 67 -9.29 1.38 -11.30
C MET A 67 -10.68 1.91 -11.52
N ARG A 68 -11.13 2.83 -10.68
CA ARG A 68 -12.44 3.43 -10.88
C ARG A 68 -12.55 4.14 -12.21
N HIS A 69 -11.47 4.73 -12.66
CA HIS A 69 -11.47 5.41 -13.94
C HIS A 69 -11.52 4.43 -15.10
N ILE A 70 -10.94 3.26 -14.90
CA ILE A 70 -10.87 2.30 -15.99
C ILE A 70 -12.06 1.37 -15.99
N TYR A 71 -12.40 0.85 -14.81
CA TYR A 71 -13.39 -0.20 -14.75
C TYR A 71 -14.61 0.13 -13.91
N LYS A 72 -14.68 1.32 -13.37
CA LYS A 72 -15.81 1.71 -12.52
C LYS A 72 -16.00 0.75 -11.37
N VAL A 73 -14.91 0.45 -10.69
CA VAL A 73 -14.95 -0.46 -9.56
C VAL A 73 -15.67 0.22 -8.40
N PRO A 74 -16.63 -0.44 -7.79
CA PRO A 74 -17.28 0.15 -6.61
C PRO A 74 -16.25 0.26 -5.51
N GLY A 75 -16.28 1.33 -4.81
CA GLY A 75 -15.33 1.52 -3.74
C GLY A 75 -15.91 2.37 -2.67
N THR A 76 -15.28 2.37 -1.54
CA THR A 76 -15.71 3.24 -0.48
C THR A 76 -14.83 4.44 -0.49
N ASN A 77 -15.40 5.54 -0.16
CA ASN A 77 -14.64 6.75 -0.08
C ASN A 77 -14.25 7.09 1.32
N LYS A 78 -14.34 6.13 2.21
CA LYS A 78 -14.01 6.40 3.55
C LYS A 78 -12.55 6.62 3.67
N LYS A 79 -12.13 7.70 4.22
CA LYS A 79 -10.74 7.98 4.49
C LYS A 79 -10.53 7.98 5.96
N VAL A 80 -9.55 7.23 6.40
CA VAL A 80 -9.16 7.27 7.79
C VAL A 80 -7.86 8.02 7.84
N ILE A 81 -7.89 9.20 8.42
CA ILE A 81 -6.71 10.02 8.53
C ILE A 81 -6.18 9.90 9.93
N LYS A 82 -4.99 9.38 10.04
CA LYS A 82 -4.36 9.18 11.32
C LYS A 82 -2.97 9.74 11.20
N LYS A 83 -2.55 10.54 12.17
CA LYS A 83 -1.25 11.18 12.09
C LYS A 83 -0.15 10.41 12.79
N PHE A 84 -0.49 9.69 13.83
CA PHE A 84 0.49 8.91 14.57
C PHE A 84 -0.05 7.53 14.87
N ALA A 85 0.84 6.56 14.94
CA ALA A 85 0.45 5.20 15.28
C ALA A 85 1.59 4.55 16.03
N ARG A 86 1.27 3.56 16.85
CA ARG A 86 2.31 2.76 17.47
C ARG A 86 2.87 1.79 16.45
N ILE A 87 4.03 1.21 16.78
CA ILE A 87 4.74 0.36 15.83
C ILE A 87 3.87 -0.78 15.35
N GLY A 88 3.16 -1.46 16.26
CA GLY A 88 2.32 -2.59 15.84
C GLY A 88 1.24 -2.18 14.87
N GLU A 89 0.59 -1.07 15.13
CA GLU A 89 -0.45 -0.59 14.25
C GLU A 89 0.15 -0.11 12.92
N ALA A 90 1.26 0.62 13.00
CA ALA A 90 1.88 1.14 11.79
C ALA A 90 2.34 0.01 10.88
N SER A 91 2.89 -1.06 11.44
CA SER A 91 3.33 -2.17 10.62
C SER A 91 2.15 -2.78 9.87
N ILE A 92 0.97 -2.77 10.46
CA ILE A 92 -0.22 -3.26 9.78
C ILE A 92 -0.68 -2.29 8.71
N ILE A 93 -0.68 -0.99 9.01
CA ILE A 93 -1.09 0.02 8.04
C ILE A 93 -0.29 -0.10 6.76
N TYR A 94 1.01 -0.37 6.87
CA TYR A 94 1.89 -0.41 5.70
C TYR A 94 2.19 -1.82 5.22
N SER A 95 1.69 -2.84 5.89
CA SER A 95 1.92 -4.24 5.53
C SER A 95 3.40 -4.60 5.51
N ILE A 96 4.14 -4.07 6.45
CA ILE A 96 5.56 -4.34 6.61
C ILE A 96 5.76 -4.94 7.99
N GLY A 97 6.52 -6.01 8.09
CA GLY A 97 6.76 -6.64 9.38
C GLY A 97 7.41 -5.69 10.36
N ARG A 98 7.21 -5.94 11.65
CA ARG A 98 7.64 -5.01 12.69
C ARG A 98 9.12 -4.69 12.67
N HIS A 99 9.96 -5.70 12.53
CA HIS A 99 11.39 -5.47 12.55
C HIS A 99 11.82 -4.58 11.40
N ARG A 100 11.33 -4.90 10.22
CA ARG A 100 11.67 -4.13 9.05
C ARG A 100 11.09 -2.73 9.16
N PHE A 101 9.87 -2.63 9.68
CA PHE A 101 9.22 -1.34 9.78
C PHE A 101 9.98 -0.41 10.70
N ILE A 102 10.48 -0.92 11.84
CA ILE A 102 11.24 -0.09 12.76
C ILE A 102 12.48 0.47 12.08
N GLU A 103 13.17 -0.35 11.31
CA GLU A 103 14.35 0.11 10.59
C GLU A 103 14.00 1.23 9.63
N LEU A 104 12.92 1.04 8.88
CA LEU A 104 12.52 2.04 7.91
C LEU A 104 12.06 3.32 8.60
N ALA A 105 11.33 3.18 9.69
CA ALA A 105 10.83 4.35 10.40
C ALA A 105 11.98 5.16 11.00
N ARG A 106 13.02 4.50 11.47
CA ARG A 106 14.19 5.20 11.95
C ARG A 106 14.92 5.91 10.82
N ALA A 107 15.06 5.23 9.69
CA ALA A 107 15.67 5.85 8.53
C ALA A 107 14.89 7.06 8.07
N ALA A 108 13.57 7.02 8.24
CA ALA A 108 12.71 8.11 7.85
C ALA A 108 12.72 9.27 8.85
N GLY A 109 13.33 9.07 10.01
CA GLY A 109 13.24 10.07 11.07
C GLY A 109 11.83 10.25 11.59
N ALA A 110 11.03 9.20 11.51
CA ALA A 110 9.61 9.27 11.83
C ALA A 110 9.28 8.71 13.21
N THR A 111 10.25 8.32 13.99
CA THR A 111 9.99 7.75 15.32
C THR A 111 10.03 8.82 16.37
N TYR A 112 9.03 8.81 17.23
CA TYR A 112 8.97 9.75 18.36
C TYR A 112 8.83 8.93 19.62
N LYS A 113 9.64 9.22 20.60
CA LYS A 113 9.57 8.51 21.86
C LYS A 113 9.00 9.44 22.91
N ILE A 114 7.90 9.03 23.50
CA ILE A 114 7.27 9.79 24.56
C ILE A 114 7.72 9.20 25.86
N ASN A 115 8.06 10.05 26.81
CA ASN A 115 8.53 9.60 28.11
C ASN A 115 9.84 8.87 27.97
N GLY A 116 10.91 9.54 27.91
CA GLY A 116 12.22 8.94 27.75
C GLY A 116 12.44 7.78 28.70
N GLY A 117 13.51 7.09 28.53
CA GLY A 117 13.82 5.95 29.37
C GLY A 117 13.32 4.66 28.77
N THR A 118 13.51 3.58 29.51
CA THR A 118 13.06 2.27 29.03
C THR A 118 11.58 2.18 29.24
N GLY A 119 10.90 1.55 28.33
CA GLY A 119 9.47 1.37 28.48
C GLY A 119 8.62 2.51 28.00
N GLY A 120 9.22 3.52 27.40
CA GLY A 120 8.43 4.61 26.87
C GLY A 120 7.65 4.19 25.63
N THR A 121 6.67 5.00 25.30
CA THR A 121 5.84 4.75 24.12
C THR A 121 6.54 5.30 22.89
N VAL A 122 6.63 4.49 21.86
CA VAL A 122 7.18 4.91 20.58
C VAL A 122 6.04 5.13 19.61
N LEU A 123 5.98 6.32 19.05
CA LEU A 123 4.98 6.65 18.05
C LEU A 123 5.65 6.88 16.71
N ILE A 124 4.94 6.55 15.68
CA ILE A 124 5.41 6.76 14.32
C ILE A 124 4.62 7.92 13.72
N ASN A 125 5.31 8.92 13.22
CA ASN A 125 4.68 10.01 12.51
C ASN A 125 4.39 9.52 11.10
N LEU A 126 3.12 9.27 10.81
CA LEU A 126 2.75 8.65 9.55
C LEU A 126 2.97 9.59 8.37
N GLU A 127 2.86 10.88 8.60
CA GLU A 127 3.09 11.82 7.52
C GLU A 127 4.56 11.79 7.07
N LEU A 128 5.47 11.79 8.02
CA LEU A 128 6.88 11.68 7.70
C LEU A 128 7.21 10.34 7.07
N PHE A 129 6.58 9.27 7.55
CA PHE A 129 6.84 7.98 6.98
C PHE A 129 6.29 7.89 5.56
N ASP A 130 5.14 8.49 5.30
CA ASP A 130 4.59 8.53 3.95
C ASP A 130 5.53 9.27 3.00
N GLU A 131 6.13 10.37 3.46
CA GLU A 131 7.09 11.08 2.63
C GLU A 131 8.30 10.22 2.33
N TYR A 132 8.77 9.49 3.33
CA TYR A 132 9.89 8.59 3.14
C TYR A 132 9.56 7.51 2.13
N MET A 133 8.31 7.04 2.15
CA MET A 133 7.90 5.98 1.23
C MET A 133 7.95 6.42 -0.23
N GLU A 134 7.87 7.71 -0.47
CA GLU A 134 7.82 8.18 -1.85
C GLU A 134 9.07 7.83 -2.65
N GLN A 135 10.20 7.63 -2.00
CA GLN A 135 11.40 7.26 -2.72
C GLN A 135 11.29 5.88 -3.34
N PHE A 136 10.39 5.04 -2.84
CA PHE A 136 10.21 3.70 -3.39
C PHE A 136 9.12 3.65 -4.45
N ARG A 137 8.46 4.77 -4.68
CA ARG A 137 7.38 4.82 -5.64
C ARG A 137 7.94 4.70 -7.04
N GLN A 138 7.32 3.86 -7.84
CA GLN A 138 7.78 3.66 -9.19
C GLN A 138 7.18 4.70 -10.11
N PRO A 139 7.93 5.17 -11.11
CA PRO A 139 7.39 6.17 -12.03
C PRO A 139 6.19 5.61 -12.78
N ALA A 140 5.26 6.48 -13.07
CA ALA A 140 4.07 6.08 -13.81
C ALA A 140 4.45 5.72 -15.23
N ILE A 141 3.74 4.75 -15.78
CA ILE A 141 3.92 4.38 -17.18
C ILE A 141 2.57 4.52 -17.87
N PRO A 142 2.57 4.76 -19.17
CA PRO A 142 1.29 4.86 -19.86
C PRO A 142 0.59 3.52 -19.86
N LEU A 143 -0.71 3.56 -19.71
CA LEU A 143 -1.52 2.36 -19.72
C LEU A 143 -2.76 2.66 -20.51
N LYS A 144 -2.89 2.05 -21.68
CA LYS A 144 -4.08 2.26 -22.48
C LYS A 144 -5.14 1.29 -22.05
N GLU A 145 -4.93 0.04 -22.32
CA GLU A 145 -5.86 -0.98 -21.91
C GLU A 145 -5.06 -2.09 -21.30
N PRO A 146 -5.18 -2.28 -20.02
CA PRO A 146 -4.22 -3.11 -19.29
C PRO A 146 -4.00 -4.49 -19.89
N LEU A 147 -5.06 -5.15 -20.27
CA LEU A 147 -4.92 -6.51 -20.75
C LEU A 147 -4.48 -6.59 -22.21
N LEU A 148 -4.92 -5.63 -23.01
CA LEU A 148 -4.52 -5.65 -24.41
C LEU A 148 -3.10 -5.19 -24.62
N ARG A 149 -2.62 -4.35 -23.72
CA ARG A 149 -1.29 -3.83 -23.88
C ARG A 149 -0.23 -4.90 -23.80
N GLN A 150 -0.43 -5.90 -23.00
CA GLN A 150 0.52 -6.99 -22.92
C GLN A 150 0.64 -7.70 -24.25
N LYS A 151 -0.50 -7.89 -24.91
CA LYS A 151 -0.48 -8.54 -26.19
C LYS A 151 0.28 -7.73 -27.23
N GLU A 152 0.05 -6.44 -27.23
CA GLU A 152 0.76 -5.59 -28.17
C GLU A 152 2.25 -5.68 -27.97
N GLY A 153 2.69 -5.68 -26.73
CA GLY A 153 4.09 -5.80 -26.45
C GLY A 153 4.67 -7.09 -26.98
N GLU A 154 3.91 -8.16 -26.87
CA GLU A 154 4.38 -9.42 -27.38
C GLU A 154 4.44 -9.44 -28.89
N GLU A 155 3.47 -8.83 -29.52
CA GLU A 155 3.46 -8.83 -30.97
C GLU A 155 4.56 -8.00 -31.56
N ASN A 156 4.99 -6.99 -30.87
CA ASN A 156 6.01 -6.13 -31.40
C ASN A 156 7.40 -6.66 -31.21
N GLU A 157 7.53 -7.82 -30.67
CA GLU A 157 8.81 -8.44 -30.55
C GLU A 157 8.98 -9.51 -31.58
#